data_7163ce5cf65dbf5f7247143d8bfc8873
#
_entry.id   7163ce5cf65dbf5f7247143d8bfc8873
#
_cell.length_a   1.000
_cell.length_b   1.000
_cell.length_c   1.000
_cell.angle_alpha   90.00
_cell.angle_beta   90.00
_cell.angle_gamma   90.00
#
_symmetry.space_group_name_H-M   'P 1'
#
loop_
_entity.id
_entity.type
_entity.pdbx_description
1 polymer ?
#
loop_
_entity_poly.entity_id
_entity_poly.type
_entity_poly.pdbx_seq_one_letter_code
_entity_poly.pdbx_strand_id
1 'polypeptide(L)'
;GGHDDFYADSRAITDEIRFDLTSQISDKWKVRVGVDYKYHKLNFYEVKYPWLGTGAKIQTFAEYWQDTGPDGLLLGDEGYEEADAGENNGRWDIGEAFTDANKNGQWDEFREPEELSAYIQNVFEVPWMVINYGVRIDMVHYNTQIWADTLGAFSPGRPWFYSDLNDNDVWDQGSEQASDIAGLARQKILLMNSDWSYKISPRIGFSHVITDKSTFTFNYGLYYQNPVYQDIYLNTNNLEDPEELFEEGEGAVGNARMNAQRTQSYEAAFNVQVGQNWAYSF
;
A
#
# COMPACT_ATOMS: atom_id res chain seq x y z
N GLY A 1 7.48 25.29 -27.23
CA GLY A 1 7.09 25.14 -25.85
C GLY A 1 6.21 23.93 -25.73
N GLY A 2 6.72 22.87 -25.11
CA GLY A 2 5.88 21.73 -24.74
C GLY A 2 4.94 22.19 -23.64
N HIS A 3 3.69 21.81 -23.74
CA HIS A 3 2.76 21.90 -22.64
C HIS A 3 2.94 20.62 -21.85
N ASP A 4 3.29 20.73 -20.54
CA ASP A 4 3.27 19.58 -19.66
C ASP A 4 1.81 19.19 -19.46
N ASP A 5 1.48 17.94 -19.77
CA ASP A 5 0.12 17.41 -19.71
C ASP A 5 -0.35 17.19 -18.27
N PHE A 6 0.55 17.30 -17.29
CA PHE A 6 0.25 17.12 -15.88
C PHE A 6 1.15 17.98 -14.99
N TYR A 7 0.65 18.27 -13.82
CA TYR A 7 1.39 18.79 -12.67
C TYR A 7 1.28 17.77 -11.54
N ALA A 8 2.40 17.42 -10.93
CA ALA A 8 2.39 16.50 -9.78
C ALA A 8 3.27 17.05 -8.65
N ASP A 9 2.79 16.91 -7.44
CA ASP A 9 3.53 17.14 -6.20
C ASP A 9 3.42 15.90 -5.31
N SER A 10 4.53 15.51 -4.69
CA SER A 10 4.55 14.37 -3.78
C SER A 10 5.43 14.65 -2.59
N ARG A 11 4.93 14.31 -1.41
CA ARG A 11 5.66 14.45 -0.17
C ARG A 11 5.65 13.14 0.60
N ALA A 12 6.82 12.71 1.05
CA ALA A 12 6.97 11.55 1.92
C ALA A 12 7.83 11.93 3.13
N ILE A 13 7.29 11.72 4.31
CA ILE A 13 8.01 11.85 5.59
C ILE A 13 8.03 10.47 6.21
N THR A 14 9.17 10.03 6.71
CA THR A 14 9.31 8.72 7.35
C THR A 14 10.04 8.88 8.66
N ASP A 15 9.41 8.42 9.73
CA ASP A 15 10.02 8.24 11.03
C ASP A 15 10.38 6.76 11.20
N GLU A 16 11.64 6.46 11.50
CA GLU A 16 12.16 5.09 11.62
C GLU A 16 12.79 4.88 12.99
N ILE A 17 12.41 3.77 13.64
CA ILE A 17 13.07 3.28 14.85
C ILE A 17 13.61 1.89 14.56
N ARG A 18 14.91 1.72 14.64
CA ARG A 18 15.59 0.47 14.35
C ARG A 18 16.45 0.01 15.51
N PHE A 19 16.37 -1.27 15.81
CA PHE A 19 17.22 -1.94 16.79
C PHE A 19 17.84 -3.18 16.17
N ASP A 20 19.17 -3.30 16.23
CA ASP A 20 19.93 -4.44 15.77
C ASP A 20 20.90 -4.91 16.87
N LEU A 21 20.86 -6.19 17.20
CA LEU A 21 21.76 -6.82 18.14
C LEU A 21 22.52 -7.98 17.46
N THR A 22 23.84 -7.99 17.62
CA THR A 22 24.67 -9.11 17.20
C THR A 22 25.39 -9.66 18.42
N SER A 23 25.28 -10.97 18.64
CA SER A 23 25.93 -11.66 19.74
C SER A 23 26.71 -12.87 19.23
N GLN A 24 27.95 -12.99 19.69
CA GLN A 24 28.77 -14.19 19.54
C GLN A 24 28.47 -15.12 20.71
N ILE A 25 27.64 -16.15 20.50
CA ILE A 25 27.20 -17.07 21.55
C ILE A 25 28.33 -18.03 21.93
N SER A 26 29.11 -18.45 20.91
CA SER A 26 30.32 -19.29 21.10
C SER A 26 31.27 -19.04 19.93
N ASP A 27 32.48 -19.62 19.98
CA ASP A 27 33.46 -19.51 18.90
C ASP A 27 32.93 -19.93 17.54
N LYS A 28 31.86 -20.73 17.51
CA LYS A 28 31.27 -21.30 16.30
C LYS A 28 29.86 -20.79 15.98
N TRP A 29 29.26 -20.01 16.88
CA TRP A 29 27.85 -19.61 16.73
C TRP A 29 27.64 -18.13 17.00
N LYS A 30 27.12 -17.44 15.99
CA LYS A 30 26.75 -16.04 16.03
C LYS A 30 25.27 -15.89 15.72
N VAL A 31 24.59 -15.04 16.49
CA VAL A 31 23.18 -14.69 16.32
C VAL A 31 23.05 -13.20 16.06
N ARG A 32 22.16 -12.86 15.14
CA ARG A 32 21.70 -11.48 14.91
C ARG A 32 20.18 -11.44 15.06
N VAL A 33 19.69 -10.44 15.76
CA VAL A 33 18.27 -10.13 15.86
C VAL A 33 18.07 -8.65 15.57
N GLY A 34 16.98 -8.31 14.96
CA GLY A 34 16.64 -6.91 14.73
C GLY A 34 15.14 -6.70 14.63
N VAL A 35 14.74 -5.49 14.95
CA VAL A 35 13.38 -4.96 14.81
C VAL A 35 13.49 -3.59 14.17
N ASP A 36 12.59 -3.32 13.22
CA ASP A 36 12.53 -2.08 12.47
C ASP A 36 11.06 -1.67 12.36
N TYR A 37 10.74 -0.47 12.86
CA TYR A 37 9.41 0.13 12.77
C TYR A 37 9.50 1.43 12.01
N LYS A 38 8.61 1.62 11.05
CA LYS A 38 8.49 2.82 10.24
C LYS A 38 7.07 3.33 10.27
N TYR A 39 6.97 4.62 10.46
CA TYR A 39 5.74 5.38 10.32
C TYR A 39 5.92 6.39 9.19
N HIS A 40 5.03 6.35 8.22
CA HIS A 40 5.09 7.20 7.04
C HIS A 40 3.96 8.22 7.05
N LYS A 41 4.23 9.40 6.51
CA LYS A 41 3.24 10.39 6.10
C LYS A 41 3.42 10.65 4.63
N LEU A 42 2.43 10.28 3.84
CA LEU A 42 2.48 10.30 2.38
C LEU A 42 1.40 11.21 1.83
N ASN A 43 1.79 12.17 1.01
CA ASN A 43 0.91 12.98 0.21
C ASN A 43 1.31 12.85 -1.26
N PHE A 44 0.33 12.74 -2.12
CA PHE A 44 0.49 12.75 -3.56
C PHE A 44 -0.68 13.51 -4.16
N TYR A 45 -0.36 14.47 -5.01
CA TYR A 45 -1.32 15.26 -5.72
C TYR A 45 -0.88 15.37 -7.18
N GLU A 46 -1.74 15.00 -8.10
CA GLU A 46 -1.51 15.12 -9.53
C GLU A 46 -2.73 15.75 -10.20
N VAL A 47 -2.50 16.73 -11.03
CA VAL A 47 -3.53 17.34 -11.89
C VAL A 47 -3.17 17.04 -13.33
N LYS A 48 -4.03 16.32 -14.04
CA LYS A 48 -3.95 16.14 -15.49
C LYS A 48 -4.75 17.22 -16.19
N TYR A 49 -4.18 17.76 -17.25
CA TYR A 49 -4.77 18.82 -18.06
C TYR A 49 -5.15 20.07 -17.25
N PRO A 50 -4.22 20.67 -16.48
CA PRO A 50 -4.51 21.77 -15.57
C PRO A 50 -5.11 22.99 -16.27
N TRP A 51 -4.93 23.14 -17.57
CA TRP A 51 -5.51 24.21 -18.37
C TRP A 51 -7.02 24.08 -18.63
N LEU A 52 -7.63 22.95 -18.30
CA LEU A 52 -9.07 22.72 -18.46
C LEU A 52 -9.89 23.31 -17.30
N GLY A 53 -9.23 23.87 -16.26
CA GLY A 53 -9.92 24.40 -15.09
C GLY A 53 -10.78 23.33 -14.41
N THR A 54 -12.08 23.52 -14.33
CA THR A 54 -13.03 22.56 -13.73
C THR A 54 -13.09 21.20 -14.44
N GLY A 55 -12.55 21.11 -15.66
CA GLY A 55 -12.38 19.82 -16.37
C GLY A 55 -11.04 19.15 -16.14
N ALA A 56 -10.17 19.70 -15.28
CA ALA A 56 -8.92 19.07 -14.90
C ALA A 56 -9.20 17.83 -14.05
N LYS A 57 -8.40 16.75 -14.26
CA LYS A 57 -8.54 15.52 -13.48
C LYS A 57 -7.54 15.51 -12.35
N ILE A 58 -8.02 15.31 -11.14
CA ILE A 58 -7.20 15.29 -9.92
C ILE A 58 -7.04 13.85 -9.46
N GLN A 59 -5.81 13.47 -9.12
CA GLN A 59 -5.47 12.22 -8.45
C GLN A 59 -4.70 12.54 -7.17
N THR A 60 -5.10 11.95 -6.05
CA THR A 60 -4.48 12.28 -4.75
C THR A 60 -4.44 11.08 -3.80
N PHE A 61 -3.54 11.12 -2.83
CA PHE A 61 -3.54 10.21 -1.69
C PHE A 61 -4.23 10.79 -0.45
N ALA A 62 -4.32 12.12 -0.37
CA ALA A 62 -5.02 12.80 0.72
C ALA A 62 -6.53 12.61 0.62
N GLU A 63 -7.25 12.95 1.66
CA GLU A 63 -8.69 13.07 1.58
C GLU A 63 -9.08 14.19 0.61
N TYR A 64 -10.18 13.97 -0.12
CA TYR A 64 -10.69 14.97 -1.04
C TYR A 64 -11.54 16.00 -0.28
N TRP A 65 -11.43 17.26 -0.64
CA TRP A 65 -12.31 18.31 -0.16
C TRP A 65 -12.81 19.14 -1.32
N GLN A 66 -13.90 19.83 -1.08
CA GLN A 66 -14.40 20.83 -2.00
C GLN A 66 -13.90 22.19 -1.53
N ASP A 67 -13.08 22.86 -2.34
CA ASP A 67 -12.50 24.19 -2.08
C ASP A 67 -13.55 25.27 -2.37
N THR A 68 -14.56 25.30 -1.52
CA THR A 68 -15.79 26.11 -1.67
C THR A 68 -15.78 27.37 -0.83
N GLY A 69 -14.82 27.48 0.08
CA GLY A 69 -14.90 28.49 1.11
C GLY A 69 -16.02 28.23 2.13
N PRO A 70 -16.31 29.22 3.03
CA PRO A 70 -17.24 29.04 4.15
C PRO A 70 -18.70 28.88 3.78
N ASP A 71 -19.13 29.35 2.62
CA ASP A 71 -20.54 29.28 2.18
C ASP A 71 -20.92 27.93 1.54
N GLY A 72 -19.90 27.11 1.20
CA GLY A 72 -20.09 25.79 0.64
C GLY A 72 -20.57 25.79 -0.83
N LEU A 73 -20.47 26.89 -1.53
CA LEU A 73 -20.93 27.05 -2.92
C LEU A 73 -19.75 27.22 -3.89
N LEU A 74 -19.91 26.71 -5.10
CA LEU A 74 -18.98 26.92 -6.21
C LEU A 74 -19.65 27.68 -7.35
N LEU A 75 -18.84 28.26 -8.24
CA LEU A 75 -19.31 28.93 -9.43
C LEU A 75 -20.25 28.02 -10.25
N GLY A 76 -21.50 28.36 -10.29
CA GLY A 76 -22.58 27.63 -11.00
C GLY A 76 -23.62 27.02 -10.07
N ASP A 77 -23.39 27.00 -8.77
CA ASP A 77 -24.38 26.55 -7.78
C ASP A 77 -25.52 27.58 -7.61
N GLU A 78 -26.69 27.07 -7.25
CA GLU A 78 -27.83 27.92 -6.94
C GLU A 78 -27.58 28.72 -5.66
N GLY A 79 -27.58 30.01 -5.74
CA GLY A 79 -27.30 30.92 -4.63
C GLY A 79 -25.87 31.45 -4.59
N TYR A 80 -25.00 31.03 -5.52
CA TYR A 80 -23.67 31.61 -5.65
C TYR A 80 -23.74 33.03 -6.15
N GLU A 81 -23.18 33.97 -5.41
CA GLU A 81 -23.14 35.39 -5.77
C GLU A 81 -21.75 35.84 -6.23
N GLU A 82 -20.73 35.58 -5.43
CA GLU A 82 -19.34 35.89 -5.72
C GLU A 82 -18.40 34.97 -4.89
N ALA A 83 -17.15 34.80 -5.34
CA ALA A 83 -16.17 34.02 -4.62
C ALA A 83 -15.89 34.61 -3.23
N ASP A 84 -15.98 33.80 -2.22
CA ASP A 84 -15.71 34.23 -0.85
C ASP A 84 -14.25 33.97 -0.41
N ALA A 85 -13.95 34.36 0.83
CA ALA A 85 -12.59 34.20 1.36
C ALA A 85 -12.30 32.72 1.66
N GLY A 86 -11.39 32.13 0.91
CA GLY A 86 -11.01 30.72 1.02
C GLY A 86 -11.35 29.92 -0.24
N GLU A 87 -12.35 30.30 -1.02
CA GLU A 87 -12.73 29.62 -2.25
C GLU A 87 -11.57 29.57 -3.26
N ASN A 88 -11.32 28.38 -3.82
CA ASN A 88 -10.27 28.11 -4.82
C ASN A 88 -8.85 28.51 -4.38
N ASN A 89 -8.55 28.43 -3.08
CA ASN A 89 -7.24 28.79 -2.53
C ASN A 89 -6.24 27.60 -2.53
N GLY A 90 -6.72 26.39 -2.85
CA GLY A 90 -5.93 25.15 -2.90
C GLY A 90 -5.56 24.60 -1.53
N ARG A 91 -6.27 24.99 -0.47
CA ARG A 91 -6.10 24.53 0.91
C ARG A 91 -7.46 24.22 1.51
N TRP A 92 -7.51 23.21 2.35
CA TRP A 92 -8.71 22.99 3.14
C TRP A 92 -8.80 24.02 4.27
N ASP A 93 -9.94 24.68 4.36
CA ASP A 93 -10.29 25.61 5.41
C ASP A 93 -11.38 25.01 6.32
N ILE A 94 -11.39 25.41 7.59
CA ILE A 94 -12.36 24.89 8.56
C ILE A 94 -13.77 25.28 8.11
N GLY A 95 -14.60 24.26 7.87
CA GLY A 95 -15.98 24.40 7.44
C GLY A 95 -16.23 23.90 6.03
N GLU A 96 -15.19 23.71 5.24
CA GLU A 96 -15.32 23.10 3.93
C GLU A 96 -15.63 21.61 4.00
N ALA A 97 -16.47 21.15 3.10
CA ALA A 97 -16.84 19.75 3.02
C ALA A 97 -15.65 18.89 2.54
N PHE A 98 -15.44 17.75 3.18
CA PHE A 98 -14.43 16.77 2.78
C PHE A 98 -14.96 15.35 2.89
N THR A 99 -14.30 14.44 2.18
CA THR A 99 -14.58 13.01 2.22
C THR A 99 -13.75 12.36 3.31
N ASP A 100 -14.38 12.07 4.46
CA ASP A 100 -13.74 11.38 5.59
C ASP A 100 -13.59 9.88 5.28
N ALA A 101 -12.52 9.53 4.58
CA ALA A 101 -12.27 8.17 4.09
C ALA A 101 -11.92 7.19 5.21
N ASN A 102 -11.32 7.64 6.29
CA ASN A 102 -10.93 6.81 7.44
C ASN A 102 -11.91 6.88 8.62
N LYS A 103 -12.94 7.72 8.53
CA LYS A 103 -14.02 7.92 9.53
C LYS A 103 -13.51 8.41 10.89
N ASN A 104 -12.46 9.21 10.90
CA ASN A 104 -11.95 9.82 12.13
C ASN A 104 -12.63 11.16 12.45
N GLY A 105 -13.40 11.73 11.53
CA GLY A 105 -14.08 13.00 11.68
C GLY A 105 -13.19 14.23 11.52
N GLN A 106 -11.99 14.04 10.98
CA GLN A 106 -11.01 15.09 10.74
C GLN A 106 -10.53 14.99 9.29
N TRP A 107 -10.21 16.14 8.69
CA TRP A 107 -9.56 16.15 7.38
C TRP A 107 -8.10 15.72 7.48
N ASP A 108 -7.70 14.73 6.66
CA ASP A 108 -6.36 14.15 6.64
C ASP A 108 -5.61 14.53 5.37
N GLU A 109 -4.58 15.36 5.52
CA GLU A 109 -3.67 15.71 4.43
C GLU A 109 -2.79 14.55 3.98
N PHE A 110 -2.53 13.56 4.85
CA PHE A 110 -1.58 12.48 4.61
C PHE A 110 -2.22 11.11 4.73
N ARG A 111 -1.70 10.14 3.94
CA ARG A 111 -1.86 8.71 4.23
C ARG A 111 -0.73 8.27 5.15
N GLU A 112 -1.07 7.48 6.15
CA GLU A 112 -0.17 7.15 7.26
C GLU A 112 0.02 5.64 7.40
N PRO A 113 0.71 4.96 6.43
CA PRO A 113 1.01 3.55 6.59
C PRO A 113 2.10 3.31 7.64
N GLU A 114 1.99 2.14 8.28
CA GLU A 114 2.94 1.65 9.25
C GLU A 114 3.59 0.37 8.76
N GLU A 115 4.91 0.24 8.95
CA GLU A 115 5.65 -0.97 8.66
C GLU A 115 6.37 -1.45 9.92
N LEU A 116 6.24 -2.74 10.22
CA LEU A 116 6.99 -3.38 11.29
C LEU A 116 7.68 -4.61 10.75
N SER A 117 8.96 -4.73 10.98
CA SER A 117 9.70 -5.93 10.64
C SER A 117 10.56 -6.44 11.80
N ALA A 118 10.69 -7.75 11.88
CA ALA A 118 11.57 -8.39 12.84
C ALA A 118 12.30 -9.55 12.18
N TYR A 119 13.55 -9.79 12.59
CA TYR A 119 14.31 -10.92 12.08
C TYR A 119 15.19 -11.57 13.14
N ILE A 120 15.46 -12.85 12.92
CA ILE A 120 16.51 -13.60 13.58
C ILE A 120 17.35 -14.32 12.52
N GLN A 121 18.66 -14.20 12.64
CA GLN A 121 19.61 -14.85 11.76
C GLN A 121 20.69 -15.51 12.60
N ASN A 122 21.02 -16.75 12.24
CA ASN A 122 22.06 -17.55 12.87
C ASN A 122 23.16 -17.85 11.86
N VAL A 123 24.39 -17.78 12.32
CA VAL A 123 25.59 -18.23 11.60
C VAL A 123 26.28 -19.27 12.45
N PHE A 124 26.40 -20.48 11.91
CA PHE A 124 27.15 -21.56 12.52
C PHE A 124 28.35 -21.86 11.64
N GLU A 125 29.55 -21.83 12.24
CA GLU A 125 30.80 -21.96 11.51
C GLU A 125 31.69 -23.03 12.14
N VAL A 126 32.10 -23.97 11.32
CA VAL A 126 33.13 -25.01 11.64
C VAL A 126 34.15 -25.01 10.50
N PRO A 127 35.36 -25.60 10.71
CA PRO A 127 36.45 -25.50 9.72
C PRO A 127 36.10 -25.98 8.30
N TRP A 128 35.11 -26.85 8.16
CA TRP A 128 34.71 -27.43 6.88
C TRP A 128 33.33 -27.00 6.39
N MET A 129 32.56 -26.21 7.19
CA MET A 129 31.22 -25.77 6.79
C MET A 129 30.80 -24.49 7.52
N VAL A 130 30.14 -23.62 6.79
CA VAL A 130 29.40 -22.46 7.33
C VAL A 130 27.94 -22.61 6.97
N ILE A 131 27.05 -22.51 7.96
CA ILE A 131 25.59 -22.51 7.76
C ILE A 131 25.04 -21.16 8.23
N ASN A 132 24.28 -20.51 7.35
CA ASN A 132 23.49 -19.33 7.65
C ASN A 132 22.01 -19.68 7.55
N TYR A 133 21.24 -19.43 8.59
CA TYR A 133 19.80 -19.63 8.53
C TYR A 133 19.09 -18.57 9.36
N GLY A 134 17.92 -18.21 8.92
CA GLY A 134 17.14 -17.18 9.58
C GLY A 134 15.75 -17.06 9.04
N VAL A 135 14.98 -16.23 9.72
CA VAL A 135 13.64 -15.86 9.31
C VAL A 135 13.43 -14.36 9.54
N ARG A 136 12.76 -13.73 8.62
CA ARG A 136 12.26 -12.35 8.75
C ARG A 136 10.74 -12.35 8.63
N ILE A 137 10.10 -11.56 9.45
CA ILE A 137 8.68 -11.27 9.38
C ILE A 137 8.56 -9.80 9.02
N ASP A 138 7.84 -9.51 7.95
CA ASP A 138 7.50 -8.16 7.53
C ASP A 138 5.99 -7.98 7.66
N MET A 139 5.57 -6.91 8.32
CA MET A 139 4.19 -6.55 8.56
C MET A 139 3.95 -5.13 8.02
N VAL A 140 2.81 -4.92 7.39
CA VAL A 140 2.39 -3.59 6.92
C VAL A 140 0.92 -3.38 7.25
N HIS A 141 0.62 -2.20 7.74
CA HIS A 141 -0.73 -1.67 7.90
C HIS A 141 -0.86 -0.44 7.02
N TYR A 142 -1.72 -0.53 6.03
CA TYR A 142 -1.88 0.59 5.09
C TYR A 142 -2.75 1.71 5.66
N ASN A 143 -3.42 1.49 6.78
CA ASN A 143 -4.26 2.48 7.48
C ASN A 143 -5.23 3.18 6.52
N THR A 144 -5.96 2.40 5.74
CA THR A 144 -6.91 2.87 4.73
C THR A 144 -8.13 1.96 4.66
N GLN A 145 -9.09 2.33 3.86
CA GLN A 145 -10.27 1.52 3.62
C GLN A 145 -10.08 0.55 2.46
N ILE A 146 -10.72 -0.58 2.55
CA ILE A 146 -10.76 -1.64 1.54
C ILE A 146 -12.21 -2.06 1.30
N TRP A 147 -12.49 -2.63 0.13
CA TRP A 147 -13.79 -3.20 -0.16
C TRP A 147 -14.14 -4.32 0.82
N ALA A 148 -15.30 -4.22 1.49
CA ALA A 148 -15.76 -5.21 2.45
C ALA A 148 -16.06 -6.56 1.76
N ASP A 149 -16.72 -6.51 0.60
CA ASP A 149 -17.06 -7.69 -0.21
C ASP A 149 -16.57 -7.53 -1.65
N THR A 150 -15.43 -8.15 -1.98
CA THR A 150 -14.86 -8.11 -3.33
C THR A 150 -15.54 -9.09 -4.30
N LEU A 151 -16.25 -10.09 -3.81
CA LEU A 151 -16.90 -11.09 -4.65
C LEU A 151 -18.35 -10.68 -4.95
N GLY A 152 -19.05 -10.14 -3.96
CA GLY A 152 -20.44 -9.73 -4.10
C GLY A 152 -20.62 -8.47 -4.95
N ALA A 153 -19.77 -7.46 -4.77
CA ALA A 153 -19.85 -6.19 -5.48
C ALA A 153 -19.73 -6.33 -7.01
N PHE A 154 -18.97 -7.32 -7.49
CA PHE A 154 -18.75 -7.55 -8.92
C PHE A 154 -19.49 -8.76 -9.49
N SER A 155 -20.40 -9.36 -8.74
CA SER A 155 -21.17 -10.49 -9.25
C SER A 155 -22.18 -10.03 -10.29
N PRO A 156 -22.19 -10.61 -11.50
CA PRO A 156 -23.15 -10.24 -12.52
C PRO A 156 -24.60 -10.42 -12.04
N GLY A 157 -25.41 -9.38 -12.20
CA GLY A 157 -26.82 -9.38 -11.82
C GLY A 157 -27.14 -9.08 -10.37
N ARG A 158 -26.11 -8.83 -9.53
CA ARG A 158 -26.30 -8.33 -8.18
C ARG A 158 -26.16 -6.80 -8.17
N PRO A 159 -27.15 -6.06 -7.66
CA PRO A 159 -26.97 -4.62 -7.49
C PRO A 159 -25.95 -4.34 -6.39
N TRP A 160 -25.26 -3.23 -6.50
CA TRP A 160 -24.28 -2.78 -5.51
C TRP A 160 -24.92 -2.58 -4.13
N PHE A 161 -26.18 -2.14 -4.13
CA PHE A 161 -26.98 -1.90 -2.94
C PHE A 161 -28.35 -2.51 -3.11
N TYR A 162 -28.84 -3.12 -2.04
CA TYR A 162 -30.19 -3.66 -1.96
C TYR A 162 -30.67 -3.58 -0.53
N SER A 163 -31.99 -3.60 -0.37
CA SER A 163 -32.60 -3.73 0.95
C SER A 163 -32.68 -5.22 1.26
N ASP A 164 -31.86 -5.70 2.16
CA ASP A 164 -31.92 -7.05 2.71
C ASP A 164 -33.14 -7.14 3.64
N LEU A 165 -34.22 -7.73 3.14
CA LEU A 165 -35.50 -7.80 3.87
C LEU A 165 -35.58 -8.96 4.85
N ASN A 166 -34.67 -9.93 4.71
CA ASN A 166 -34.67 -11.15 5.51
C ASN A 166 -33.39 -11.34 6.35
N ASP A 167 -32.48 -10.33 6.34
CA ASP A 167 -31.22 -10.29 7.09
C ASP A 167 -30.31 -11.51 6.80
N ASN A 168 -30.27 -11.98 5.54
CA ASN A 168 -29.41 -13.10 5.15
C ASN A 168 -28.12 -12.71 4.45
N ASP A 169 -27.84 -11.42 4.27
CA ASP A 169 -26.70 -10.83 3.57
C ASP A 169 -26.55 -11.30 2.09
N VAL A 170 -27.64 -11.79 1.49
CA VAL A 170 -27.66 -12.28 0.11
C VAL A 170 -28.74 -11.56 -0.70
N TRP A 171 -28.40 -11.10 -1.89
CA TRP A 171 -29.39 -10.53 -2.81
C TRP A 171 -30.41 -11.56 -3.29
N ASP A 172 -31.65 -11.39 -2.91
CA ASP A 172 -32.78 -12.22 -3.32
C ASP A 172 -33.54 -11.57 -4.47
N GLN A 173 -33.09 -11.87 -5.70
CA GLN A 173 -33.69 -11.30 -6.91
C GLN A 173 -35.19 -11.57 -7.00
N GLY A 174 -35.96 -10.50 -7.08
CA GLY A 174 -37.42 -10.55 -7.20
C GLY A 174 -38.19 -10.34 -5.88
N SER A 175 -37.56 -10.51 -4.73
CA SER A 175 -38.11 -10.17 -3.40
C SER A 175 -37.52 -8.94 -2.80
N GLU A 176 -36.28 -8.60 -3.14
CA GLU A 176 -35.57 -7.43 -2.66
C GLU A 176 -35.39 -6.39 -3.76
N GLN A 177 -35.34 -5.13 -3.36
CA GLN A 177 -35.20 -4.02 -4.28
C GLN A 177 -33.80 -3.45 -4.21
N ALA A 178 -33.23 -3.13 -5.39
CA ALA A 178 -32.06 -2.31 -5.48
C ALA A 178 -32.33 -0.97 -4.76
N SER A 179 -31.40 -0.55 -3.91
CA SER A 179 -31.55 0.60 -3.05
C SER A 179 -30.62 1.70 -3.55
N ASP A 180 -31.15 2.89 -3.75
CA ASP A 180 -30.34 4.08 -3.96
C ASP A 180 -29.98 4.67 -2.59
N ILE A 181 -28.75 4.37 -2.16
CA ILE A 181 -28.22 4.84 -0.86
C ILE A 181 -27.16 5.89 -1.15
N ALA A 182 -27.39 7.11 -0.69
CA ALA A 182 -26.50 8.24 -0.95
C ALA A 182 -25.22 8.25 -0.10
N GLY A 183 -24.11 8.65 -0.73
CA GLY A 183 -22.88 9.18 -0.12
C GLY A 183 -22.30 8.38 1.05
N LEU A 184 -22.22 9.01 2.22
CA LEU A 184 -21.59 8.41 3.44
C LEU A 184 -22.22 7.09 3.91
N ALA A 185 -23.52 6.88 3.68
CA ALA A 185 -24.16 5.60 4.02
C ALA A 185 -23.69 4.49 3.10
N ARG A 186 -23.45 4.79 1.83
CA ARG A 186 -22.91 3.90 0.81
C ARG A 186 -21.49 3.43 1.19
N GLN A 187 -20.62 4.35 1.58
CA GLN A 187 -19.25 4.03 2.02
C GLN A 187 -19.24 3.08 3.22
N LYS A 188 -20.11 3.28 4.20
CA LYS A 188 -20.19 2.42 5.40
C LYS A 188 -20.52 0.97 5.09
N ILE A 189 -21.27 0.71 4.02
CA ILE A 189 -21.66 -0.66 3.62
C ILE A 189 -20.56 -1.31 2.77
N LEU A 190 -19.93 -0.52 1.88
CA LEU A 190 -18.96 -1.05 0.92
C LEU A 190 -17.56 -1.18 1.46
N LEU A 191 -17.19 -0.37 2.42
CA LEU A 191 -15.81 -0.24 2.86
C LEU A 191 -15.64 -0.69 4.30
N MET A 192 -14.50 -1.29 4.58
CA MET A 192 -14.01 -1.63 5.91
C MET A 192 -12.56 -1.18 6.05
N ASN A 193 -12.08 -1.03 7.27
CA ASN A 193 -10.69 -0.68 7.52
C ASN A 193 -9.77 -1.83 7.11
N SER A 194 -8.59 -1.48 6.60
CA SER A 194 -7.54 -2.45 6.31
C SER A 194 -6.97 -3.03 7.60
N ASP A 195 -6.55 -4.29 7.54
CA ASP A 195 -5.86 -4.98 8.63
C ASP A 195 -4.35 -5.06 8.36
N TRP A 196 -3.59 -5.44 9.41
CA TRP A 196 -2.18 -5.78 9.26
C TRP A 196 -1.99 -6.96 8.32
N SER A 197 -1.21 -6.76 7.27
CA SER A 197 -0.72 -7.83 6.39
C SER A 197 0.66 -8.26 6.84
N TYR A 198 0.93 -9.57 6.92
CA TYR A 198 2.23 -10.09 7.30
C TYR A 198 2.77 -11.09 6.30
N LYS A 199 4.09 -11.14 6.18
CA LYS A 199 4.82 -12.06 5.31
C LYS A 199 6.01 -12.64 6.07
N ILE A 200 6.28 -13.94 5.86
CA ILE A 200 7.37 -14.66 6.51
C ILE A 200 8.39 -15.06 5.44
N SER A 201 9.62 -14.63 5.61
CA SER A 201 10.74 -14.77 4.68
C SER A 201 11.84 -15.65 5.28
N PRO A 202 11.76 -16.99 5.16
CA PRO A 202 12.83 -17.89 5.57
C PRO A 202 14.01 -17.82 4.59
N ARG A 203 15.21 -17.95 5.13
CA ARG A 203 16.47 -18.01 4.38
C ARG A 203 17.39 -19.05 4.97
N ILE A 204 18.03 -19.81 4.10
CA ILE A 204 19.07 -20.76 4.50
C ILE A 204 20.17 -20.76 3.44
N GLY A 205 21.40 -20.79 3.90
CA GLY A 205 22.56 -20.94 3.04
C GLY A 205 23.61 -21.80 3.74
N PHE A 206 24.35 -22.56 2.99
CA PHE A 206 25.53 -23.22 3.50
C PHE A 206 26.68 -23.19 2.49
N SER A 207 27.88 -23.13 3.01
CA SER A 207 29.11 -23.28 2.24
C SER A 207 29.91 -24.41 2.83
N HIS A 208 30.24 -25.39 2.00
CA HIS A 208 30.96 -26.61 2.39
C HIS A 208 32.30 -26.66 1.67
N VAL A 209 33.37 -26.87 2.43
CA VAL A 209 34.70 -27.09 1.91
C VAL A 209 34.80 -28.57 1.49
N ILE A 210 34.92 -28.81 0.17
CA ILE A 210 35.05 -30.16 -0.37
C ILE A 210 36.51 -30.60 -0.35
N THR A 211 37.42 -29.70 -0.74
CA THR A 211 38.87 -29.88 -0.67
C THR A 211 39.53 -28.56 -0.32
N ASP A 212 40.81 -28.53 -0.04
CA ASP A 212 41.58 -27.31 0.23
C ASP A 212 41.49 -26.27 -0.90
N LYS A 213 41.02 -26.68 -2.07
CA LYS A 213 40.92 -25.85 -3.28
C LYS A 213 39.50 -25.75 -3.85
N SER A 214 38.52 -26.36 -3.22
CA SER A 214 37.16 -26.36 -3.75
C SER A 214 36.12 -26.21 -2.67
N THR A 215 35.11 -25.37 -2.94
CA THR A 215 33.95 -25.15 -2.07
C THR A 215 32.66 -25.25 -2.86
N PHE A 216 31.63 -25.78 -2.23
CA PHE A 216 30.28 -25.80 -2.70
C PHE A 216 29.43 -24.86 -1.82
N THR A 217 28.68 -24.01 -2.45
CA THR A 217 27.76 -23.08 -1.76
C THR A 217 26.36 -23.29 -2.28
N PHE A 218 25.39 -23.28 -1.37
CA PHE A 218 23.97 -23.30 -1.72
C PHE A 218 23.24 -22.26 -0.88
N ASN A 219 22.35 -21.50 -1.53
CA ASN A 219 21.47 -20.55 -0.88
C ASN A 219 20.04 -20.78 -1.34
N TYR A 220 19.13 -20.67 -0.40
CA TYR A 220 17.69 -20.61 -0.62
C TYR A 220 17.12 -19.42 0.13
N GLY A 221 16.25 -18.66 -0.51
CA GLY A 221 15.55 -17.55 0.11
C GLY A 221 14.16 -17.34 -0.46
N LEU A 222 13.25 -17.02 0.43
CA LEU A 222 11.93 -16.52 0.11
C LEU A 222 11.87 -15.02 0.45
N TYR A 223 11.44 -14.21 -0.50
CA TYR A 223 11.41 -12.76 -0.40
C TYR A 223 10.04 -12.24 -0.78
N TYR A 224 9.62 -11.18 -0.10
CA TYR A 224 8.40 -10.46 -0.44
C TYR A 224 8.72 -9.00 -0.64
N GLN A 225 8.04 -8.39 -1.61
CA GLN A 225 8.07 -6.96 -1.88
C GLN A 225 6.63 -6.44 -1.84
N ASN A 226 6.36 -5.52 -0.94
CA ASN A 226 5.07 -4.87 -0.87
C ASN A 226 4.80 -4.07 -2.16
N PRO A 227 3.53 -3.92 -2.55
CA PRO A 227 3.14 -3.01 -3.62
C PRO A 227 3.62 -1.59 -3.33
N VAL A 228 3.81 -0.80 -4.37
CA VAL A 228 4.10 0.62 -4.20
C VAL A 228 2.88 1.34 -3.65
N TYR A 229 3.08 2.37 -2.85
CA TYR A 229 2.00 3.09 -2.20
C TYR A 229 1.01 3.72 -3.20
N GLN A 230 1.44 4.05 -4.41
CA GLN A 230 0.56 4.51 -5.47
C GLN A 230 -0.52 3.48 -5.82
N ASP A 231 -0.16 2.19 -5.90
CA ASP A 231 -1.13 1.13 -6.18
C ASP A 231 -2.09 0.88 -5.01
N ILE A 232 -1.74 1.35 -3.82
CA ILE A 232 -2.54 1.20 -2.60
C ILE A 232 -3.54 2.34 -2.42
N TYR A 233 -3.11 3.59 -2.66
CA TYR A 233 -3.85 4.78 -2.23
C TYR A 233 -4.47 5.58 -3.36
N LEU A 234 -4.09 5.33 -4.61
CA LEU A 234 -4.55 6.15 -5.73
C LEU A 234 -6.08 6.22 -5.77
N ASN A 235 -6.61 7.43 -5.73
CA ASN A 235 -8.04 7.73 -5.83
C ASN A 235 -8.94 7.02 -4.79
N THR A 236 -8.39 6.55 -3.67
CA THR A 236 -9.19 5.88 -2.63
C THR A 236 -10.15 6.83 -1.89
N ASN A 237 -9.99 8.12 -2.05
CA ASN A 237 -10.92 9.15 -1.52
C ASN A 237 -12.13 9.37 -2.43
N ASN A 238 -12.08 8.98 -3.69
CA ASN A 238 -13.17 9.15 -4.65
C ASN A 238 -14.13 7.95 -4.68
N LEU A 239 -14.21 7.21 -3.58
CA LEU A 239 -15.08 6.03 -3.47
C LEU A 239 -16.54 6.37 -3.13
N GLU A 240 -16.92 7.64 -3.10
CA GLU A 240 -18.31 8.06 -2.86
C GLU A 240 -19.22 7.65 -4.02
N ASP A 241 -18.74 7.78 -5.23
CA ASP A 241 -19.43 7.32 -6.43
C ASP A 241 -18.49 6.48 -7.31
N PRO A 242 -18.37 5.18 -7.02
CA PRO A 242 -17.52 4.31 -7.80
C PRO A 242 -18.01 4.11 -9.25
N GLU A 243 -19.31 4.32 -9.52
CA GLU A 243 -19.86 4.21 -10.87
C GLU A 243 -19.38 5.36 -11.74
N GLU A 244 -19.44 6.59 -11.25
CA GLU A 244 -18.92 7.76 -11.95
C GLU A 244 -17.42 7.62 -12.24
N LEU A 245 -16.65 7.15 -11.27
CA LEU A 245 -15.22 6.91 -11.43
C LEU A 245 -14.90 5.90 -12.54
N PHE A 246 -15.73 4.87 -12.70
CA PHE A 246 -15.56 3.84 -13.73
C PHE A 246 -16.17 4.23 -15.08
N GLU A 247 -17.26 4.94 -15.11
CA GLU A 247 -17.92 5.39 -16.33
C GLU A 247 -17.09 6.42 -17.10
N GLU A 248 -16.39 7.30 -16.42
CA GLU A 248 -15.47 8.26 -17.04
C GLU A 248 -14.17 7.61 -17.60
N GLY A 249 -13.97 6.31 -17.37
CA GLY A 249 -12.99 5.47 -18.07
C GLY A 249 -11.52 5.71 -17.72
N GLU A 250 -11.21 6.53 -16.73
CA GLU A 250 -9.83 6.86 -16.36
C GLU A 250 -9.51 6.56 -14.88
N GLY A 251 -10.43 5.94 -14.16
CA GLY A 251 -10.31 5.74 -12.73
C GLY A 251 -9.65 4.43 -12.33
N ALA A 252 -8.31 4.40 -12.20
CA ALA A 252 -7.67 3.38 -11.39
C ALA A 252 -7.89 3.73 -9.92
N VAL A 253 -8.40 2.79 -9.13
CA VAL A 253 -8.54 2.90 -7.67
C VAL A 253 -7.50 2.02 -7.02
N GLY A 254 -6.81 2.54 -6.02
CA GLY A 254 -5.84 1.82 -5.21
C GLY A 254 -6.49 0.65 -4.46
N ASN A 255 -5.70 -0.39 -4.18
CA ASN A 255 -6.18 -1.59 -3.52
C ASN A 255 -5.23 -2.07 -2.42
N ALA A 256 -5.57 -1.76 -1.17
CA ALA A 256 -4.78 -2.19 -0.01
C ALA A 256 -4.86 -3.71 0.29
N ARG A 257 -5.66 -4.47 -0.46
CA ARG A 257 -5.64 -5.95 -0.44
C ARG A 257 -4.66 -6.56 -1.42
N MET A 258 -3.93 -5.74 -2.17
CA MET A 258 -2.95 -6.23 -3.13
C MET A 258 -1.88 -7.07 -2.44
N ASN A 259 -1.64 -8.26 -2.98
CA ASN A 259 -0.64 -9.16 -2.42
C ASN A 259 0.77 -8.68 -2.73
N ALA A 260 1.66 -8.83 -1.74
CA ALA A 260 3.08 -8.63 -1.96
C ALA A 260 3.61 -9.57 -3.05
N GLN A 261 4.48 -9.07 -3.89
CA GLN A 261 5.23 -9.87 -4.86
C GLN A 261 6.09 -10.89 -4.13
N ARG A 262 6.01 -12.15 -4.53
CA ARG A 262 6.77 -13.26 -3.95
C ARG A 262 7.88 -13.69 -4.90
N THR A 263 9.12 -13.64 -4.41
CA THR A 263 10.29 -14.17 -5.12
C THR A 263 10.88 -15.35 -4.34
N GLN A 264 11.11 -16.43 -5.03
CA GLN A 264 11.76 -17.62 -4.50
C GLN A 264 13.10 -17.80 -5.23
N SER A 265 14.21 -17.72 -4.48
CA SER A 265 15.56 -17.82 -5.05
C SER A 265 16.24 -19.12 -4.62
N TYR A 266 16.90 -19.75 -5.57
CA TYR A 266 17.77 -20.89 -5.39
C TYR A 266 19.09 -20.59 -6.08
N GLU A 267 20.18 -20.66 -5.35
CA GLU A 267 21.51 -20.43 -5.88
C GLU A 267 22.41 -21.58 -5.48
N ALA A 268 23.14 -22.12 -6.42
CA ALA A 268 24.18 -23.13 -6.16
C ALA A 268 25.46 -22.67 -6.87
N ALA A 269 26.58 -22.71 -6.17
CA ALA A 269 27.87 -22.34 -6.74
C ALA A 269 28.93 -23.37 -6.35
N PHE A 270 29.79 -23.68 -7.30
CA PHE A 270 30.94 -24.50 -7.11
C PHE A 270 32.21 -23.74 -7.47
N ASN A 271 33.03 -23.43 -6.49
CA ASN A 271 34.25 -22.68 -6.65
C ASN A 271 35.45 -23.61 -6.59
N VAL A 272 36.35 -23.50 -7.56
CA VAL A 272 37.56 -24.33 -7.67
C VAL A 272 38.78 -23.49 -7.95
N GLN A 273 39.83 -23.66 -7.18
CA GLN A 273 41.15 -23.10 -7.47
C GLN A 273 41.96 -24.08 -8.31
N VAL A 274 42.40 -23.64 -9.47
CA VAL A 274 43.27 -24.45 -10.35
C VAL A 274 44.67 -23.82 -10.38
N GLY A 275 45.65 -24.57 -9.84
CA GLY A 275 46.99 -24.05 -9.68
C GLY A 275 47.09 -22.93 -8.62
N GLN A 276 48.04 -22.01 -8.78
CA GLN A 276 48.27 -20.92 -7.84
C GLN A 276 47.56 -19.63 -8.25
N ASN A 277 47.19 -19.47 -9.55
CA ASN A 277 46.81 -18.19 -10.12
C ASN A 277 45.37 -18.13 -10.73
N TRP A 278 44.65 -19.26 -10.75
CA TRP A 278 43.34 -19.33 -11.40
C TRP A 278 42.27 -19.84 -10.45
N ALA A 279 41.13 -19.18 -10.45
CA ALA A 279 39.94 -19.64 -9.74
C ALA A 279 38.74 -19.56 -10.70
N TYR A 280 37.86 -20.57 -10.65
CA TYR A 280 36.63 -20.66 -11.42
C TYR A 280 35.45 -20.80 -10.47
N SER A 281 34.37 -20.11 -10.82
CA SER A 281 33.06 -20.20 -10.17
C SER A 281 32.02 -20.61 -11.23
N PHE A 282 31.21 -21.60 -10.90
CA PHE A 282 30.14 -22.12 -11.74
C PHE A 282 28.80 -21.98 -11.03
#